data_d1f9852f8b991175955abf4121c058e1
#
_entry.id   d1f9852f8b991175955abf4121c058e1
#
_cell.length_a   1.000
_cell.length_b   1.000
_cell.length_c   1.000
_cell.angle_alpha   90.00
_cell.angle_beta   90.00
_cell.angle_gamma   90.00
#
_symmetry.space_group_name_H-M   'P 1'
#
loop_
_entity.id
_entity.type
_entity.pdbx_description
1 polymer ?
#
loop_
_entity_poly.entity_id
_entity_poly.type
_entity_poly.pdbx_seq_one_letter_code
_entity_poly.pdbx_strand_id
1 'polypeptide(L)'
;MSTPQTERIQSLCIELKLRRICQIFEAEAEMAIQKNLTYLDYLDHLLEQEVEDKQNRNVVLKTRLARFPYQKSLADFDFSFQPSIDQRKIRDLASMRFLEEAENVIFLGPPGVGKTHLAVALGLEAIKKGFTVTFITLQDLLSALNKAFQENRLEEKLRFYLRPKLLILDEIGYLPLDTREANFLFQLISGRYERGSIILTSNKSYGDWGTIFGDNVIASAILDRLLHHSHTINIKGESYRLKDKRRAGTVPKSVSVSAKEVAENDSRGE
;
A
#
# COMPACT_ATOMS: atom_id res chain seq x y z
N MET A 1 39.34 13.29 25.08
CA MET A 1 39.36 12.35 26.20
C MET A 1 37.97 12.33 26.80
N SER A 2 37.32 11.17 26.84
CA SER A 2 36.01 11.05 27.50
C SER A 2 36.14 11.33 28.99
N THR A 3 35.24 12.16 29.52
CA THR A 3 35.18 12.37 30.98
C THR A 3 34.35 11.26 31.64
N PRO A 4 34.53 10.96 32.91
CA PRO A 4 33.69 9.99 33.63
C PRO A 4 32.19 10.30 33.53
N GLN A 5 31.85 11.57 33.38
CA GLN A 5 30.45 12.03 33.14
C GLN A 5 29.94 11.65 31.77
N THR A 6 30.75 11.81 30.73
CA THR A 6 30.43 11.42 29.33
C THR A 6 30.15 9.92 29.23
N GLU A 7 31.02 9.09 29.83
CA GLU A 7 30.85 7.64 29.83
C GLU A 7 29.56 7.20 30.56
N ARG A 8 29.22 7.89 31.65
CA ARG A 8 27.99 7.66 32.39
C ARG A 8 26.74 8.01 31.53
N ILE A 9 26.77 9.17 30.84
CA ILE A 9 25.65 9.57 29.95
C ILE A 9 25.49 8.57 28.82
N GLN A 10 26.57 8.13 28.18
CA GLN A 10 26.55 7.11 27.14
C GLN A 10 25.92 5.80 27.64
N SER A 11 26.32 5.33 28.82
CA SER A 11 25.74 4.13 29.43
C SER A 11 24.24 4.26 29.65
N LEU A 12 23.77 5.40 30.18
CA LEU A 12 22.35 5.67 30.39
C LEU A 12 21.58 5.76 29.07
N CYS A 13 22.14 6.38 28.04
CA CYS A 13 21.54 6.43 26.72
C CYS A 13 21.37 5.04 26.10
N ILE A 14 22.34 4.15 26.27
CA ILE A 14 22.27 2.75 25.80
C ILE A 14 21.16 2.01 26.55
N GLU A 15 21.09 2.11 27.86
CA GLU A 15 20.06 1.48 28.70
C GLU A 15 18.65 1.95 28.32
N LEU A 16 18.47 3.26 28.13
CA LEU A 16 17.22 3.89 27.71
C LEU A 16 16.93 3.77 26.21
N LYS A 17 17.85 3.18 25.42
CA LYS A 17 17.75 3.04 23.95
C LYS A 17 17.64 4.37 23.20
N LEU A 18 18.27 5.42 23.73
CA LEU A 18 18.35 6.76 23.14
C LEU A 18 19.55 6.84 22.18
N ARG A 19 19.42 6.23 21.01
CA ARG A 19 20.52 6.04 20.06
C ARG A 19 21.06 7.35 19.51
N ARG A 20 20.17 8.25 19.13
CA ARG A 20 20.55 9.52 18.51
C ARG A 20 21.20 10.42 19.54
N ILE A 21 20.59 10.57 20.70
CA ILE A 21 21.16 11.36 21.80
C ILE A 21 22.58 10.85 22.14
N CYS A 22 22.76 9.54 22.24
CA CYS A 22 24.07 8.94 22.52
C CYS A 22 25.15 9.33 21.52
N GLN A 23 24.77 9.62 20.27
CA GLN A 23 25.71 10.01 19.21
C GLN A 23 26.01 11.50 19.16
N ILE A 24 25.07 12.36 19.58
CA ILE A 24 25.15 13.80 19.31
C ILE A 24 25.33 14.67 20.55
N PHE A 25 25.06 14.16 21.78
CA PHE A 25 24.92 14.99 22.97
C PHE A 25 26.16 15.85 23.29
N GLU A 26 27.36 15.35 23.00
CA GLU A 26 28.61 16.12 23.22
C GLU A 26 28.73 17.29 22.26
N ALA A 27 28.53 17.03 20.95
CA ALA A 27 28.62 18.07 19.93
C ALA A 27 27.49 19.11 20.09
N GLU A 28 26.30 18.67 20.46
CA GLU A 28 25.18 19.57 20.73
C GLU A 28 25.40 20.41 22.02
N ALA A 29 26.09 19.87 23.03
CA ALA A 29 26.45 20.62 24.22
C ALA A 29 27.46 21.75 23.88
N GLU A 30 28.47 21.47 23.04
CA GLU A 30 29.41 22.48 22.58
C GLU A 30 28.71 23.57 21.76
N MET A 31 27.79 23.19 20.86
CA MET A 31 26.97 24.16 20.11
C MET A 31 26.06 25.00 21.01
N ALA A 32 25.47 24.40 22.04
CA ALA A 32 24.60 25.09 22.99
C ALA A 32 25.39 26.20 23.75
N ILE A 33 26.64 25.92 24.15
CA ILE A 33 27.53 26.90 24.75
C ILE A 33 27.83 28.04 23.78
N GLN A 34 28.21 27.73 22.55
CA GLN A 34 28.53 28.72 21.53
C GLN A 34 27.35 29.63 21.19
N LYS A 35 26.14 29.08 21.14
CA LYS A 35 24.90 29.81 20.83
C LYS A 35 24.21 30.41 22.07
N ASN A 36 24.76 30.23 23.23
CA ASN A 36 24.22 30.68 24.52
C ASN A 36 22.77 30.22 24.75
N LEU A 37 22.50 28.93 24.40
CA LEU A 37 21.18 28.31 24.58
C LEU A 37 20.91 28.04 26.07
N THR A 38 19.62 28.04 26.44
CA THR A 38 19.23 27.59 27.79
C THR A 38 19.37 26.06 27.89
N TYR A 39 19.44 25.55 29.14
CA TYR A 39 19.44 24.11 29.37
C TYR A 39 18.17 23.42 28.85
N LEU A 40 17.04 24.11 28.86
CA LEU A 40 15.78 23.59 28.33
C LEU A 40 15.82 23.50 26.80
N ASP A 41 16.31 24.53 26.11
CA ASP A 41 16.47 24.49 24.65
C ASP A 41 17.40 23.37 24.20
N TYR A 42 18.49 23.15 24.92
CA TYR A 42 19.42 22.05 24.66
C TYR A 42 18.74 20.68 24.82
N LEU A 43 18.00 20.47 25.93
CA LEU A 43 17.30 19.21 26.19
C LEU A 43 16.20 18.96 25.15
N ASP A 44 15.41 19.98 24.83
CA ASP A 44 14.34 19.94 23.85
C ASP A 44 14.90 19.50 22.49
N HIS A 45 15.95 20.15 22.02
CA HIS A 45 16.62 19.78 20.76
C HIS A 45 17.11 18.32 20.74
N LEU A 46 17.73 17.83 21.83
CA LEU A 46 18.15 16.44 21.90
C LEU A 46 16.97 15.45 21.82
N LEU A 47 15.86 15.76 22.49
CA LEU A 47 14.66 14.93 22.47
C LEU A 47 13.99 14.94 21.10
N GLU A 48 13.90 16.09 20.43
CA GLU A 48 13.40 16.20 19.05
C GLU A 48 14.21 15.31 18.11
N GLN A 49 15.55 15.40 18.16
CA GLN A 49 16.43 14.58 17.32
C GLN A 49 16.26 13.07 17.57
N GLU A 50 16.08 12.64 18.82
CA GLU A 50 15.82 11.23 19.13
C GLU A 50 14.46 10.76 18.62
N VAL A 51 13.41 11.58 18.75
CA VAL A 51 12.07 11.29 18.25
C VAL A 51 12.08 11.16 16.72
N GLU A 52 12.73 12.10 16.03
CA GLU A 52 12.86 12.08 14.57
C GLU A 52 13.62 10.83 14.08
N ASP A 53 14.77 10.52 14.69
CA ASP A 53 15.54 9.32 14.33
C ASP A 53 14.75 8.03 14.59
N LYS A 54 14.02 7.95 15.70
CA LYS A 54 13.17 6.80 16.03
C LYS A 54 12.02 6.65 15.03
N GLN A 55 11.40 7.76 14.60
CA GLN A 55 10.36 7.75 13.58
C GLN A 55 10.93 7.28 12.24
N ASN A 56 12.07 7.81 11.81
CA ASN A 56 12.74 7.43 10.56
C ASN A 56 13.10 5.93 10.55
N ARG A 57 13.68 5.42 11.64
CA ARG A 57 13.98 3.99 11.79
C ARG A 57 12.71 3.13 11.69
N ASN A 58 11.62 3.57 12.32
CA ASN A 58 10.34 2.86 12.25
C ASN A 58 9.77 2.85 10.83
N VAL A 59 9.86 3.96 10.08
CA VAL A 59 9.44 4.04 8.68
C VAL A 59 10.24 3.06 7.84
N VAL A 60 11.57 3.05 7.96
CA VAL A 60 12.45 2.12 7.22
C VAL A 60 12.08 0.66 7.53
N LEU A 61 11.91 0.32 8.82
CA LEU A 61 11.55 -1.04 9.24
C LEU A 61 10.17 -1.45 8.69
N LYS A 62 9.14 -0.61 8.84
CA LYS A 62 7.79 -0.89 8.37
C LYS A 62 7.74 -1.00 6.85
N THR A 63 8.47 -0.16 6.11
CA THR A 63 8.59 -0.22 4.65
C THR A 63 9.18 -1.56 4.20
N ARG A 64 10.24 -2.03 4.87
CA ARG A 64 10.82 -3.35 4.60
C ARG A 64 9.84 -4.49 4.87
N LEU A 65 9.11 -4.41 5.99
CA LEU A 65 8.13 -5.43 6.39
C LEU A 65 6.88 -5.43 5.50
N ALA A 66 6.54 -4.31 4.88
CA ALA A 66 5.39 -4.19 3.97
C ALA A 66 5.55 -4.99 2.68
N ARG A 67 6.79 -5.36 2.28
CA ARG A 67 7.10 -6.17 1.09
C ARG A 67 6.65 -5.55 -0.23
N PHE A 68 6.77 -4.24 -0.37
CA PHE A 68 6.48 -3.58 -1.64
C PHE A 68 7.38 -4.10 -2.77
N PRO A 69 6.88 -4.27 -4.00
CA PRO A 69 7.68 -4.71 -5.15
C PRO A 69 8.73 -3.66 -5.57
N TYR A 70 8.47 -2.41 -5.26
CA TYR A 70 9.33 -1.23 -5.45
C TYR A 70 8.88 -0.11 -4.53
N GLN A 71 9.71 0.94 -4.41
CA GLN A 71 9.35 2.14 -3.63
C GLN A 71 9.21 3.31 -4.60
N LYS A 72 7.98 3.66 -4.94
CA LYS A 72 7.61 4.85 -5.73
C LYS A 72 6.58 5.65 -4.97
N SER A 73 6.88 6.93 -4.77
CA SER A 73 6.02 7.87 -4.04
C SER A 73 4.92 8.44 -4.95
N LEU A 74 4.01 9.22 -4.36
CA LEU A 74 3.01 9.99 -5.12
C LEU A 74 3.67 11.09 -5.99
N ALA A 75 4.83 11.61 -5.59
CA ALA A 75 5.58 12.59 -6.36
C ALA A 75 6.15 12.02 -7.66
N ASP A 76 6.41 10.71 -7.69
CA ASP A 76 6.90 9.99 -8.86
C ASP A 76 5.79 9.65 -9.87
N PHE A 77 4.52 9.95 -9.55
CA PHE A 77 3.40 9.63 -10.41
C PHE A 77 3.10 10.77 -11.40
N ASP A 78 3.14 10.46 -12.69
CA ASP A 78 2.84 11.41 -13.78
C ASP A 78 1.32 11.53 -14.00
N PHE A 79 0.67 12.41 -13.25
CA PHE A 79 -0.77 12.68 -13.39
C PHE A 79 -1.12 13.31 -14.75
N SER A 80 -0.18 13.97 -15.42
CA SER A 80 -0.42 14.55 -16.75
C SER A 80 -0.60 13.48 -17.83
N PHE A 81 0.06 12.33 -17.63
CA PHE A 81 -0.11 11.17 -18.51
C PHE A 81 -1.42 10.41 -18.26
N GLN A 82 -2.00 10.54 -17.06
CA GLN A 82 -3.25 9.86 -16.68
C GLN A 82 -4.33 10.88 -16.25
N PRO A 83 -4.88 11.66 -17.20
CA PRO A 83 -5.83 12.74 -16.89
C PRO A 83 -7.18 12.22 -16.36
N SER A 84 -7.46 10.92 -16.48
CA SER A 84 -8.66 10.29 -15.92
C SER A 84 -8.65 10.18 -14.41
N ILE A 85 -7.49 10.41 -13.76
CA ILE A 85 -7.33 10.33 -12.31
C ILE A 85 -7.53 11.72 -11.70
N ASP A 86 -8.51 11.85 -10.82
CA ASP A 86 -8.66 13.04 -10.00
C ASP A 86 -7.54 13.12 -8.94
N GLN A 87 -6.57 14.01 -9.17
CA GLN A 87 -5.45 14.22 -8.27
C GLN A 87 -5.89 14.67 -6.87
N ARG A 88 -7.01 15.41 -6.76
CA ARG A 88 -7.54 15.85 -5.47
C ARG A 88 -8.00 14.65 -4.64
N LYS A 89 -8.71 13.71 -5.28
CA LYS A 89 -9.15 12.46 -4.63
C LYS A 89 -7.96 11.62 -4.14
N ILE A 90 -6.88 11.52 -4.93
CA ILE A 90 -5.66 10.81 -4.50
C ILE A 90 -4.99 11.53 -3.31
N ARG A 91 -4.94 12.87 -3.32
CA ARG A 91 -4.40 13.65 -2.18
C ARG A 91 -5.26 13.49 -0.92
N ASP A 92 -6.58 13.43 -1.07
CA ASP A 92 -7.48 13.18 0.05
C ASP A 92 -7.25 11.78 0.64
N LEU A 93 -7.12 10.75 -0.19
CA LEU A 93 -6.74 9.41 0.27
C LEU A 93 -5.36 9.39 0.96
N ALA A 94 -4.41 10.22 0.54
CA ALA A 94 -3.11 10.38 1.20
C ALA A 94 -3.22 11.03 2.60
N SER A 95 -4.37 11.60 2.96
CA SER A 95 -4.66 12.01 4.34
C SER A 95 -4.81 10.83 5.29
N MET A 96 -5.03 9.63 4.80
CA MET A 96 -5.25 8.36 5.53
C MET A 96 -6.54 8.30 6.36
N ARG A 97 -7.49 9.22 6.20
CA ARG A 97 -8.79 9.15 6.89
C ARG A 97 -9.52 7.84 6.63
N PHE A 98 -9.45 7.33 5.38
CA PHE A 98 -10.05 6.06 5.02
C PHE A 98 -9.54 4.87 5.86
N LEU A 99 -8.30 4.94 6.42
CA LEU A 99 -7.78 3.93 7.34
C LEU A 99 -8.40 4.02 8.74
N GLU A 100 -8.70 5.22 9.19
CA GLU A 100 -9.35 5.45 10.49
C GLU A 100 -10.78 4.94 10.45
N GLU A 101 -11.48 5.18 9.35
CA GLU A 101 -12.87 4.78 9.08
C GLU A 101 -13.02 3.34 8.58
N ALA A 102 -11.91 2.59 8.44
CA ALA A 102 -11.85 1.22 7.92
C ALA A 102 -12.45 1.07 6.50
N GLU A 103 -12.37 2.11 5.68
CA GLU A 103 -12.83 2.09 4.29
C GLU A 103 -11.81 1.47 3.34
N ASN A 104 -12.28 0.99 2.20
CA ASN A 104 -11.46 0.38 1.16
C ASN A 104 -11.15 1.35 0.02
N VAL A 105 -10.08 1.08 -0.71
CA VAL A 105 -9.74 1.80 -1.95
C VAL A 105 -9.60 0.80 -3.09
N ILE A 106 -10.30 1.02 -4.20
CA ILE A 106 -10.30 0.09 -5.32
C ILE A 106 -9.85 0.81 -6.58
N PHE A 107 -8.73 0.37 -7.14
CA PHE A 107 -8.22 0.86 -8.42
C PHE A 107 -8.60 -0.11 -9.53
N LEU A 108 -9.44 0.34 -10.47
CA LEU A 108 -9.83 -0.40 -11.66
C LEU A 108 -9.20 0.21 -12.92
N GLY A 109 -8.88 -0.61 -13.89
CA GLY A 109 -8.42 -0.12 -15.20
C GLY A 109 -7.45 -1.07 -15.91
N PRO A 110 -7.10 -0.81 -17.17
CA PRO A 110 -6.26 -1.69 -17.97
C PRO A 110 -4.84 -1.84 -17.39
N PRO A 111 -4.09 -2.85 -17.88
CA PRO A 111 -2.70 -3.03 -17.45
C PRO A 111 -1.82 -1.81 -17.77
N GLY A 112 -0.89 -1.47 -16.88
CA GLY A 112 0.12 -0.44 -17.10
C GLY A 112 -0.32 1.01 -16.84
N VAL A 113 -1.56 1.28 -16.42
CA VAL A 113 -2.07 2.64 -16.15
C VAL A 113 -1.66 3.23 -14.79
N GLY A 114 -0.93 2.48 -13.97
CA GLY A 114 -0.36 2.98 -12.70
C GLY A 114 -1.13 2.58 -11.44
N LYS A 115 -2.08 1.62 -11.49
CA LYS A 115 -2.83 1.13 -10.32
C LYS A 115 -1.93 0.72 -9.16
N THR A 116 -1.00 -0.20 -9.40
CA THR A 116 -0.04 -0.69 -8.40
C THR A 116 0.86 0.43 -7.89
N HIS A 117 1.25 1.40 -8.75
CA HIS A 117 2.04 2.55 -8.32
C HIS A 117 1.27 3.38 -7.28
N LEU A 118 0.01 3.72 -7.56
CA LEU A 118 -0.81 4.49 -6.61
C LEU A 118 -1.06 3.70 -5.31
N ALA A 119 -1.31 2.39 -5.40
CA ALA A 119 -1.48 1.54 -4.24
C ALA A 119 -0.23 1.51 -3.34
N VAL A 120 0.96 1.34 -3.94
CA VAL A 120 2.25 1.37 -3.22
C VAL A 120 2.52 2.76 -2.64
N ALA A 121 2.28 3.82 -3.41
CA ALA A 121 2.49 5.19 -2.95
C ALA A 121 1.61 5.55 -1.75
N LEU A 122 0.31 5.18 -1.76
CA LEU A 122 -0.58 5.34 -0.60
C LEU A 122 -0.12 4.46 0.58
N GLY A 123 0.39 3.26 0.32
CA GLY A 123 0.98 2.40 1.35
C GLY A 123 2.20 3.03 2.02
N LEU A 124 3.07 3.71 1.26
CA LEU A 124 4.22 4.44 1.80
C LEU A 124 3.78 5.64 2.65
N GLU A 125 2.75 6.39 2.21
CA GLU A 125 2.18 7.49 3.02
C GLU A 125 1.55 6.97 4.32
N ALA A 126 0.87 5.81 4.28
CA ALA A 126 0.34 5.16 5.49
C ALA A 126 1.45 4.80 6.49
N ILE A 127 2.59 4.28 6.00
CA ILE A 127 3.74 3.96 6.86
C ILE A 127 4.34 5.21 7.50
N LYS A 128 4.49 6.31 6.74
CA LYS A 128 4.97 7.60 7.27
C LYS A 128 4.09 8.11 8.41
N LYS A 129 2.78 7.88 8.32
CA LYS A 129 1.80 8.21 9.38
C LYS A 129 1.73 7.17 10.51
N GLY A 130 2.62 6.18 10.49
CA GLY A 130 2.74 5.20 11.58
C GLY A 130 1.86 3.96 11.44
N PHE A 131 1.06 3.81 10.39
CA PHE A 131 0.26 2.61 10.17
C PHE A 131 1.12 1.40 9.75
N THR A 132 0.60 0.21 9.98
CA THR A 132 1.20 -1.05 9.49
C THR A 132 0.57 -1.42 8.16
N VAL A 133 1.43 -1.77 7.19
CA VAL A 133 1.01 -2.11 5.82
C VAL A 133 1.58 -3.46 5.44
N THR A 134 0.81 -4.24 4.69
CA THR A 134 1.29 -5.44 4.01
C THR A 134 0.84 -5.38 2.55
N PHE A 135 1.78 -5.58 1.63
CA PHE A 135 1.54 -5.72 0.20
C PHE A 135 1.66 -7.19 -0.18
N ILE A 136 0.73 -7.67 -1.01
CA ILE A 136 0.78 -9.01 -1.59
C ILE A 136 -0.03 -9.04 -2.89
N THR A 137 0.41 -9.82 -3.88
CA THR A 137 -0.43 -10.15 -5.04
C THR A 137 -1.48 -11.19 -4.66
N LEU A 138 -2.61 -11.21 -5.38
CA LEU A 138 -3.62 -12.25 -5.13
C LEU A 138 -3.04 -13.65 -5.30
N GLN A 139 -2.21 -13.87 -6.31
CA GLN A 139 -1.58 -15.16 -6.58
C GLN A 139 -0.68 -15.63 -5.42
N ASP A 140 0.18 -14.74 -4.89
CA ASP A 140 1.05 -15.08 -3.76
C ASP A 140 0.24 -15.31 -2.47
N LEU A 141 -0.83 -14.54 -2.27
CA LEU A 141 -1.74 -14.74 -1.14
C LEU A 141 -2.36 -16.15 -1.18
N LEU A 142 -2.94 -16.53 -2.33
CA LEU A 142 -3.60 -17.83 -2.49
C LEU A 142 -2.60 -18.99 -2.37
N SER A 143 -1.42 -18.84 -2.96
CA SER A 143 -0.34 -19.82 -2.80
C SER A 143 0.05 -20.01 -1.33
N ALA A 144 0.18 -18.90 -0.58
CA ALA A 144 0.51 -18.95 0.84
C ALA A 144 -0.62 -19.55 1.71
N LEU A 145 -1.89 -19.28 1.37
CA LEU A 145 -3.05 -19.83 2.08
C LEU A 145 -3.26 -21.32 1.76
N ASN A 146 -3.10 -21.73 0.49
CA ASN A 146 -3.15 -23.15 0.09
C ASN A 146 -2.08 -23.97 0.81
N LYS A 147 -0.84 -23.48 0.86
CA LYS A 147 0.23 -24.11 1.63
C LYS A 147 -0.12 -24.22 3.12
N ALA A 148 -0.58 -23.15 3.72
CA ALA A 148 -0.97 -23.13 5.14
C ALA A 148 -2.15 -24.06 5.43
N PHE A 149 -3.09 -24.21 4.49
CA PHE A 149 -4.19 -25.17 4.59
C PHE A 149 -3.69 -26.61 4.60
N GLN A 150 -2.77 -26.96 3.70
CA GLN A 150 -2.14 -28.30 3.67
C GLN A 150 -1.37 -28.60 4.96
N GLU A 151 -0.79 -27.58 5.60
CA GLU A 151 -0.05 -27.70 6.86
C GLU A 151 -0.95 -27.61 8.12
N ASN A 152 -2.28 -27.53 7.99
CA ASN A 152 -3.24 -27.31 9.07
C ASN A 152 -2.99 -26.00 9.87
N ARG A 153 -2.48 -24.96 9.22
CA ARG A 153 -2.12 -23.66 9.81
C ARG A 153 -2.86 -22.48 9.16
N LEU A 154 -3.98 -22.76 8.47
CA LEU A 154 -4.73 -21.74 7.73
C LEU A 154 -5.13 -20.54 8.62
N GLU A 155 -5.67 -20.80 9.82
CA GLU A 155 -6.10 -19.74 10.74
C GLU A 155 -4.94 -18.83 11.15
N GLU A 156 -3.77 -19.39 11.45
CA GLU A 156 -2.57 -18.61 11.79
C GLU A 156 -2.19 -17.70 10.62
N LYS A 157 -2.25 -18.23 9.39
CA LYS A 157 -1.91 -17.48 8.19
C LYS A 157 -2.92 -16.39 7.88
N LEU A 158 -4.22 -16.66 8.05
CA LEU A 158 -5.26 -15.65 7.93
C LEU A 158 -5.06 -14.53 8.96
N ARG A 159 -4.82 -14.87 10.24
CA ARG A 159 -4.52 -13.87 11.28
C ARG A 159 -3.32 -12.99 10.93
N PHE A 160 -2.30 -13.53 10.27
CA PHE A 160 -1.16 -12.74 9.79
C PHE A 160 -1.60 -11.63 8.83
N TYR A 161 -2.49 -11.92 7.87
CA TYR A 161 -3.00 -10.92 6.92
C TYR A 161 -4.13 -10.04 7.48
N LEU A 162 -4.72 -10.41 8.61
CA LEU A 162 -5.70 -9.59 9.33
C LEU A 162 -5.06 -8.51 10.22
N ARG A 163 -3.80 -8.70 10.65
CA ARG A 163 -3.10 -7.80 11.60
C ARG A 163 -2.80 -6.40 11.06
N PRO A 164 -2.28 -6.20 9.83
CA PRO A 164 -1.92 -4.88 9.35
C PRO A 164 -3.16 -3.99 9.25
N LYS A 165 -3.02 -2.68 9.58
CA LYS A 165 -4.12 -1.73 9.41
C LYS A 165 -4.52 -1.60 7.94
N LEU A 166 -3.54 -1.68 7.02
CA LEU A 166 -3.75 -1.66 5.58
C LEU A 166 -3.21 -2.94 4.93
N LEU A 167 -4.06 -3.63 4.19
CA LEU A 167 -3.66 -4.70 3.26
C LEU A 167 -3.77 -4.20 1.83
N ILE A 168 -2.68 -4.27 1.07
CA ILE A 168 -2.69 -4.00 -0.37
C ILE A 168 -2.74 -5.34 -1.09
N LEU A 169 -3.83 -5.57 -1.81
CA LEU A 169 -4.08 -6.78 -2.57
C LEU A 169 -4.03 -6.45 -4.07
N ASP A 170 -2.93 -6.79 -4.69
CA ASP A 170 -2.64 -6.43 -6.08
C ASP A 170 -3.04 -7.53 -7.07
N GLU A 171 -3.37 -7.13 -8.29
CA GLU A 171 -3.58 -8.00 -9.45
C GLU A 171 -4.79 -8.96 -9.33
N ILE A 172 -5.93 -8.50 -8.78
CA ILE A 172 -7.17 -9.29 -8.83
C ILE A 172 -7.69 -9.37 -10.27
N GLY A 173 -8.04 -10.57 -10.71
CA GLY A 173 -8.70 -10.80 -12.00
C GLY A 173 -7.79 -11.29 -13.13
N TYR A 174 -6.55 -11.61 -12.86
CA TYR A 174 -5.66 -12.19 -13.87
C TYR A 174 -5.88 -13.69 -14.09
N LEU A 175 -6.28 -14.42 -13.05
CA LEU A 175 -6.55 -15.85 -13.12
C LEU A 175 -7.90 -16.16 -12.44
N PRO A 176 -8.66 -17.14 -12.94
CA PRO A 176 -9.85 -17.64 -12.25
C PRO A 176 -9.44 -18.36 -10.97
N LEU A 177 -10.27 -18.28 -9.95
CA LEU A 177 -10.10 -18.94 -8.65
C LEU A 177 -10.88 -20.23 -8.60
N ASP A 178 -10.37 -21.24 -7.92
CA ASP A 178 -11.16 -22.39 -7.53
C ASP A 178 -12.09 -22.04 -6.33
N THR A 179 -13.07 -22.89 -6.03
CA THR A 179 -14.03 -22.67 -4.95
C THR A 179 -13.36 -22.52 -3.58
N ARG A 180 -12.26 -23.20 -3.33
CA ARG A 180 -11.50 -23.12 -2.07
C ARG A 180 -10.79 -21.79 -1.95
N GLU A 181 -10.15 -21.35 -3.01
CA GLU A 181 -9.44 -20.07 -3.10
C GLU A 181 -10.41 -18.89 -2.93
N ALA A 182 -11.57 -18.96 -3.57
CA ALA A 182 -12.66 -18.00 -3.39
C ALA A 182 -13.13 -17.93 -1.93
N ASN A 183 -13.26 -19.08 -1.26
CA ASN A 183 -13.60 -19.14 0.16
C ASN A 183 -12.49 -18.56 1.06
N PHE A 184 -11.22 -18.76 0.77
CA PHE A 184 -10.12 -18.16 1.52
C PHE A 184 -10.16 -16.64 1.42
N LEU A 185 -10.36 -16.12 0.21
CA LEU A 185 -10.46 -14.68 -0.01
C LEU A 185 -11.69 -14.10 0.68
N PHE A 186 -12.84 -14.79 0.63
CA PHE A 186 -14.05 -14.40 1.37
C PHE A 186 -13.80 -14.32 2.89
N GLN A 187 -13.12 -15.30 3.47
CA GLN A 187 -12.77 -15.28 4.90
C GLN A 187 -11.87 -14.10 5.25
N LEU A 188 -10.86 -13.82 4.40
CA LEU A 188 -9.96 -12.70 4.61
C LEU A 188 -10.68 -11.35 4.54
N ILE A 189 -11.52 -11.14 3.51
CA ILE A 189 -12.28 -9.90 3.33
C ILE A 189 -13.30 -9.72 4.46
N SER A 190 -14.01 -10.78 4.81
CA SER A 190 -14.98 -10.77 5.94
C SER A 190 -14.31 -10.47 7.27
N GLY A 191 -13.11 -11.02 7.50
CA GLY A 191 -12.35 -10.75 8.73
C GLY A 191 -11.80 -9.32 8.82
N ARG A 192 -11.66 -8.63 7.67
CA ARG A 192 -11.21 -7.23 7.61
C ARG A 192 -12.37 -6.22 7.57
N TYR A 193 -13.54 -6.66 7.19
CA TYR A 193 -14.73 -5.81 7.09
C TYR A 193 -14.94 -4.99 8.37
N GLU A 194 -15.02 -3.65 8.24
CA GLU A 194 -15.14 -2.66 9.33
C GLU A 194 -14.02 -2.69 10.40
N ARG A 195 -12.90 -3.39 10.15
CA ARG A 195 -11.76 -3.53 11.09
C ARG A 195 -10.45 -3.03 10.52
N GLY A 196 -10.28 -3.17 9.23
CA GLY A 196 -9.05 -2.76 8.56
C GLY A 196 -9.26 -2.59 7.07
N SER A 197 -8.58 -1.62 6.50
CA SER A 197 -8.76 -1.23 5.10
C SER A 197 -8.02 -2.14 4.13
N ILE A 198 -8.57 -2.26 2.93
CA ILE A 198 -7.95 -2.93 1.80
C ILE A 198 -7.75 -1.91 0.69
N ILE A 199 -6.55 -1.83 0.12
CA ILE A 199 -6.35 -1.26 -1.21
C ILE A 199 -6.29 -2.42 -2.19
N LEU A 200 -7.15 -2.37 -3.21
CA LEU A 200 -7.26 -3.44 -4.17
C LEU A 200 -7.01 -2.91 -5.58
N THR A 201 -6.28 -3.66 -6.41
CA THR A 201 -6.14 -3.34 -7.83
C THR A 201 -6.71 -4.45 -8.71
N SER A 202 -7.42 -4.07 -9.77
CA SER A 202 -7.97 -5.02 -10.74
C SER A 202 -7.92 -4.46 -12.15
N ASN A 203 -7.72 -5.34 -13.11
CA ASN A 203 -7.90 -5.04 -14.54
C ASN A 203 -9.31 -5.38 -15.05
N LYS A 204 -10.15 -5.96 -14.21
CA LYS A 204 -11.53 -6.38 -14.51
C LYS A 204 -12.53 -5.43 -13.87
N SER A 205 -13.65 -5.24 -14.54
CA SER A 205 -14.81 -4.54 -13.98
C SER A 205 -15.51 -5.40 -12.94
N TYR A 206 -16.33 -4.80 -12.08
CA TYR A 206 -17.11 -5.56 -11.08
C TYR A 206 -18.06 -6.60 -11.72
N GLY A 207 -18.59 -6.31 -12.91
CA GLY A 207 -19.44 -7.26 -13.65
C GLY A 207 -18.71 -8.55 -14.03
N ASP A 208 -17.39 -8.50 -14.19
CA ASP A 208 -16.57 -9.65 -14.56
C ASP A 208 -16.14 -10.52 -13.35
N TRP A 209 -16.45 -10.09 -12.13
CA TRP A 209 -15.96 -10.78 -10.92
C TRP A 209 -16.60 -12.15 -10.71
N GLY A 210 -17.83 -12.36 -11.18
CA GLY A 210 -18.45 -13.69 -11.19
C GLY A 210 -17.61 -14.72 -11.92
N THR A 211 -16.99 -14.34 -13.05
CA THR A 211 -16.09 -15.23 -13.81
C THR A 211 -14.76 -15.49 -13.12
N ILE A 212 -14.29 -14.55 -12.27
CA ILE A 212 -13.04 -14.70 -11.51
C ILE A 212 -13.23 -15.71 -10.38
N PHE A 213 -14.34 -15.61 -9.66
CA PHE A 213 -14.57 -16.42 -8.46
C PHE A 213 -15.23 -17.78 -8.76
N GLY A 214 -15.64 -18.04 -10.01
CA GLY A 214 -16.32 -19.28 -10.40
C GLY A 214 -17.68 -19.51 -9.72
N ASP A 215 -18.09 -18.61 -8.83
CA ASP A 215 -19.35 -18.65 -8.07
C ASP A 215 -19.89 -17.23 -7.89
N ASN A 216 -21.06 -16.95 -8.46
CA ASN A 216 -21.68 -15.64 -8.40
C ASN A 216 -22.13 -15.24 -6.98
N VAL A 217 -22.47 -16.21 -6.13
CA VAL A 217 -22.91 -15.96 -4.75
C VAL A 217 -21.74 -15.48 -3.91
N ILE A 218 -20.59 -16.18 -4.00
CA ILE A 218 -19.37 -15.80 -3.31
C ILE A 218 -18.87 -14.45 -3.85
N ALA A 219 -18.89 -14.26 -5.17
CA ALA A 219 -18.50 -12.99 -5.81
C ALA A 219 -19.35 -11.82 -5.29
N SER A 220 -20.66 -11.99 -5.25
CA SER A 220 -21.59 -10.97 -4.73
C SER A 220 -21.34 -10.65 -3.27
N ALA A 221 -21.11 -11.68 -2.43
CA ALA A 221 -20.84 -11.50 -1.01
C ALA A 221 -19.48 -10.82 -0.73
N ILE A 222 -18.46 -11.05 -1.58
CA ILE A 222 -17.17 -10.36 -1.55
C ILE A 222 -17.35 -8.89 -1.95
N LEU A 223 -18.04 -8.66 -3.06
CA LEU A 223 -18.29 -7.31 -3.59
C LEU A 223 -19.09 -6.47 -2.59
N ASP A 224 -20.13 -7.01 -1.99
CA ASP A 224 -20.95 -6.33 -0.99
C ASP A 224 -20.05 -5.76 0.13
N ARG A 225 -19.17 -6.60 0.73
CA ARG A 225 -18.27 -6.18 1.80
C ARG A 225 -17.19 -5.19 1.36
N LEU A 226 -16.65 -5.37 0.16
CA LEU A 226 -15.60 -4.50 -0.35
C LEU A 226 -16.13 -3.12 -0.72
N LEU A 227 -17.36 -3.05 -1.29
CA LEU A 227 -17.93 -1.82 -1.84
C LEU A 227 -18.72 -1.01 -0.81
N HIS A 228 -19.21 -1.63 0.26
CA HIS A 228 -20.05 -0.98 1.25
C HIS A 228 -19.45 0.34 1.76
N HIS A 229 -18.16 0.31 2.12
CA HIS A 229 -17.39 1.49 2.48
C HIS A 229 -16.14 1.56 1.62
N SER A 230 -16.24 2.18 0.43
CA SER A 230 -15.10 2.19 -0.48
C SER A 230 -15.01 3.41 -1.38
N HIS A 231 -13.77 3.72 -1.77
CA HIS A 231 -13.42 4.68 -2.80
C HIS A 231 -13.01 3.93 -4.08
N THR A 232 -13.87 3.88 -5.08
CA THR A 232 -13.51 3.34 -6.40
C THR A 232 -12.88 4.41 -7.27
N ILE A 233 -11.73 4.10 -7.87
CA ILE A 233 -11.01 4.93 -8.83
C ILE A 233 -10.84 4.13 -10.11
N ASN A 234 -11.60 4.52 -11.14
CA ASN A 234 -11.53 3.90 -12.46
C ASN A 234 -10.53 4.68 -13.32
N ILE A 235 -9.39 4.07 -13.64
CA ILE A 235 -8.32 4.67 -14.41
C ILE A 235 -8.48 4.26 -15.86
N LYS A 236 -8.72 5.25 -16.73
CA LYS A 236 -8.83 5.07 -18.18
C LYS A 236 -7.61 5.69 -18.84
N GLY A 237 -7.02 5.02 -19.80
CA GLY A 237 -5.89 5.58 -20.55
C GLY A 237 -4.91 4.53 -21.04
N GLU A 238 -3.81 5.01 -21.59
CA GLU A 238 -2.77 4.18 -22.16
C GLU A 238 -1.79 3.64 -21.11
N SER A 239 -1.14 2.53 -21.46
CA SER A 239 -0.10 1.95 -20.61
C SER A 239 1.13 2.85 -20.54
N TYR A 240 1.49 3.29 -19.34
CA TYR A 240 2.72 4.03 -19.08
C TYR A 240 3.98 3.19 -19.39
N ARG A 241 3.92 1.87 -19.21
CA ARG A 241 5.02 0.94 -19.55
C ARG A 241 5.37 0.95 -21.04
N LEU A 242 4.42 1.32 -21.90
CA LEU A 242 4.61 1.41 -23.36
C LEU A 242 4.97 2.81 -23.84
N LYS A 243 4.97 3.83 -22.96
CA LYS A 243 5.24 5.23 -23.27
C LYS A 243 6.56 5.40 -24.04
N ASP A 244 7.63 4.85 -23.50
CA ASP A 244 8.96 4.99 -24.07
C ASP A 244 9.13 4.16 -25.36
N LYS A 245 8.54 2.95 -25.42
CA LYS A 245 8.54 2.11 -26.62
C LYS A 245 7.75 2.73 -27.77
N ARG A 246 6.65 3.43 -27.47
CA ARG A 246 5.87 4.18 -28.46
C ARG A 246 6.60 5.43 -28.93
N ARG A 247 7.28 6.16 -28.05
CA ARG A 247 8.14 7.29 -28.42
C ARG A 247 9.29 6.86 -29.29
N ALA A 248 9.85 5.69 -29.06
CA ALA A 248 10.92 5.08 -29.87
C ALA A 248 10.40 4.44 -31.19
N GLY A 249 9.09 4.52 -31.49
CA GLY A 249 8.51 3.96 -32.72
C GLY A 249 8.49 2.43 -32.81
N THR A 250 8.78 1.72 -31.71
CA THR A 250 8.94 0.25 -31.68
C THR A 250 7.60 -0.49 -31.51
N VAL A 251 6.49 0.22 -31.21
CA VAL A 251 5.14 -0.36 -31.03
C VAL A 251 4.14 0.44 -31.84
N PRO A 252 3.29 -0.19 -32.68
CA PRO A 252 2.24 0.50 -33.45
C PRO A 252 1.29 1.29 -32.57
N LYS A 253 0.78 2.42 -33.07
CA LYS A 253 -0.18 3.29 -32.37
C LYS A 253 -1.54 2.64 -32.08
N SER A 254 -1.83 1.46 -32.64
CA SER A 254 -3.12 0.76 -32.58
C SER A 254 -3.03 -0.58 -31.90
N VAL A 255 -2.92 -0.58 -30.57
CA VAL A 255 -3.46 -1.65 -29.71
C VAL A 255 -4.37 -0.95 -28.69
N SER A 256 -5.38 -0.25 -29.20
CA SER A 256 -6.59 0.03 -28.43
C SER A 256 -7.47 -1.20 -28.59
N VAL A 257 -7.65 -1.97 -27.53
CA VAL A 257 -8.77 -2.91 -27.45
C VAL A 257 -10.03 -2.03 -27.45
N SER A 258 -10.61 -1.84 -28.64
CA SER A 258 -11.83 -1.05 -28.81
C SER A 258 -12.99 -1.86 -28.25
N ALA A 259 -13.68 -1.30 -27.27
CA ALA A 259 -14.99 -1.76 -26.79
C ALA A 259 -16.11 -1.51 -27.85
N LYS A 260 -15.83 -1.67 -29.15
CA LYS A 260 -16.77 -1.41 -30.24
C LYS A 260 -17.19 -2.65 -31.02
N GLU A 261 -16.70 -3.83 -30.73
CA GLU A 261 -17.06 -5.06 -31.49
C GLU A 261 -18.15 -5.92 -30.86
N VAL A 262 -18.84 -5.46 -29.80
CA VAL A 262 -19.97 -6.21 -29.20
C VAL A 262 -21.35 -5.62 -29.60
N ALA A 263 -21.39 -4.48 -30.24
CA ALA A 263 -22.68 -3.79 -30.56
C ALA A 263 -23.19 -3.98 -31.98
N GLU A 264 -22.50 -4.68 -32.85
CA GLU A 264 -22.93 -4.85 -34.26
C GLU A 264 -23.41 -6.24 -34.67
N ASN A 265 -23.44 -7.21 -33.76
CA ASN A 265 -23.93 -8.57 -34.10
C ASN A 265 -25.37 -8.88 -33.63
N ASP A 266 -26.07 -7.92 -33.00
CA ASP A 266 -27.46 -8.12 -32.56
C ASP A 266 -28.53 -7.51 -33.50
N SER A 267 -28.13 -7.05 -34.70
CA SER A 267 -29.09 -6.46 -35.68
C SER A 267 -29.18 -7.17 -37.01
N ARG A 268 -28.75 -8.44 -37.10
CA ARG A 268 -29.03 -9.28 -38.29
C ARG A 268 -29.48 -10.67 -37.84
N GLY A 269 -30.75 -10.80 -37.59
CA GLY A 269 -31.41 -12.06 -37.29
C GLY A 269 -32.91 -11.88 -37.16
N GLU A 270 -33.57 -11.45 -38.22
CA GLU A 270 -34.97 -11.83 -38.50
C GLU A 270 -34.96 -13.14 -39.25
#